data_cdcc8dee80aa18b3023c573f25bcc9bf
#
_entry.id   cdcc8dee80aa18b3023c573f25bcc9bf
#
_cell.length_a   1.000
_cell.length_b   1.000
_cell.length_c   1.000
_cell.angle_alpha   90.00
_cell.angle_beta   90.00
_cell.angle_gamma   90.00
#
_symmetry.space_group_name_H-M   'P 1'
#
loop_
_entity.id
_entity.type
_entity.pdbx_description
1 polymer ?
#
loop_
_entity_poly.entity_id
_entity_poly.type
_entity_poly.pdbx_seq_one_letter_code
_entity_poly.pdbx_strand_id
1 'polypeptide(L)'
;MKIGIIGLGYWGKILHKTLSKIDAEIITCDPANKEADFSRYEDLDKCDKVFIVTPVSSHSEVCRYFISKGIDIFCEKPLVMSSMEAIDLYNLARINSCNLFVDWVFTYNNQVNLIKQLIHSDIATYGSLKSISMNRQNFGPARNDVTAKYDLASHDISIVIHLLNQTPNKINWIGYKRNKHSDTNDSCHGLMQFKDVTVQVNASWHYGKKDRLCIFEFEKGFLIWEDDKSRLEFNDINLFEEGLSPLDNSVNSFLNGENNMELTLKTLQVLEHENSF
;
A
#
# COMPACT_ATOMS: atom_id res chain seq x y z
N MET A 1 -16.10 20.48 -6.76
CA MET A 1 -15.47 19.24 -7.22
C MET A 1 -16.41 18.07 -6.94
N LYS A 2 -16.54 17.16 -7.91
CA LYS A 2 -17.40 15.98 -7.80
C LYS A 2 -16.53 14.73 -7.77
N ILE A 3 -16.70 13.92 -6.72
CA ILE A 3 -15.88 12.72 -6.45
C ILE A 3 -16.77 11.48 -6.50
N GLY A 4 -16.35 10.46 -7.27
CA GLY A 4 -16.98 9.16 -7.31
C GLY A 4 -16.24 8.14 -6.44
N ILE A 5 -16.96 7.32 -5.67
CA ILE A 5 -16.40 6.16 -4.95
C ILE A 5 -17.00 4.90 -5.56
N ILE A 6 -16.14 3.99 -6.05
CA ILE A 6 -16.53 2.72 -6.64
C ILE A 6 -16.13 1.59 -5.68
N GLY A 7 -17.13 0.92 -5.11
CA GLY A 7 -17.00 -0.04 -4.02
C GLY A 7 -17.31 0.58 -2.65
N LEU A 8 -18.45 0.20 -2.05
CA LEU A 8 -18.91 0.69 -0.76
C LEU A 8 -18.87 -0.43 0.32
N GLY A 9 -17.82 -1.25 0.24
CA GLY A 9 -17.48 -2.25 1.25
C GLY A 9 -16.84 -1.62 2.50
N TYR A 10 -16.11 -2.41 3.27
CA TYR A 10 -15.46 -1.94 4.50
C TYR A 10 -14.53 -0.74 4.27
N TRP A 11 -13.57 -0.83 3.33
CA TRP A 11 -12.66 0.27 3.00
C TRP A 11 -13.37 1.44 2.31
N GLY A 12 -14.33 1.16 1.43
CA GLY A 12 -15.10 2.22 0.78
C GLY A 12 -15.85 3.10 1.78
N LYS A 13 -16.40 2.53 2.85
CA LYS A 13 -17.06 3.29 3.94
C LYS A 13 -16.05 4.14 4.73
N ILE A 14 -14.84 3.64 4.97
CA ILE A 14 -13.77 4.41 5.63
C ILE A 14 -13.35 5.58 4.74
N LEU A 15 -13.13 5.33 3.46
CA LEU A 15 -12.74 6.36 2.49
C LEU A 15 -13.85 7.40 2.31
N HIS A 16 -15.11 6.98 2.23
CA HIS A 16 -16.27 7.88 2.20
C HIS A 16 -16.28 8.84 3.41
N LYS A 17 -16.03 8.30 4.63
CA LYS A 17 -15.91 9.13 5.84
C LYS A 17 -14.73 10.11 5.78
N THR A 18 -13.60 9.71 5.19
CA THR A 18 -12.45 10.60 5.00
C THR A 18 -12.78 11.71 4.02
N LEU A 19 -13.36 11.36 2.87
CA LEU A 19 -13.74 12.33 1.83
C LEU A 19 -14.87 13.27 2.26
N SER A 20 -15.76 12.84 3.16
CA SER A 20 -16.83 13.70 3.69
C SER A 20 -16.34 14.90 4.51
N LYS A 21 -15.03 14.94 4.84
CA LYS A 21 -14.39 16.11 5.48
C LYS A 21 -13.98 17.19 4.48
N ILE A 22 -14.03 16.88 3.18
CA ILE A 22 -13.60 17.75 2.09
C ILE A 22 -14.82 18.45 1.50
N ASP A 23 -14.68 19.68 1.06
CA ASP A 23 -15.74 20.42 0.36
C ASP A 23 -15.90 19.91 -1.09
N ALA A 24 -16.60 18.78 -1.22
CA ALA A 24 -16.88 18.11 -2.49
C ALA A 24 -18.24 17.40 -2.48
N GLU A 25 -18.88 17.32 -3.63
CA GLU A 25 -20.02 16.41 -3.84
C GLU A 25 -19.49 14.98 -3.99
N ILE A 26 -19.91 14.08 -3.10
CA ILE A 26 -19.49 12.68 -3.14
C ILE A 26 -20.66 11.83 -3.63
N ILE A 27 -20.41 11.01 -4.63
CA ILE A 27 -21.36 10.02 -5.13
C ILE A 27 -20.73 8.63 -5.07
N THR A 28 -21.55 7.65 -4.80
CA THR A 28 -21.12 6.27 -4.53
C THR A 28 -21.68 5.29 -5.55
N CYS A 29 -20.91 4.26 -5.88
CA CYS A 29 -21.32 3.16 -6.73
C CYS A 29 -20.94 1.81 -6.13
N ASP A 30 -21.90 0.92 -5.99
CA ASP A 30 -21.66 -0.47 -5.60
C ASP A 30 -22.84 -1.35 -6.03
N PRO A 31 -22.65 -2.36 -6.91
CA PRO A 31 -23.73 -3.21 -7.38
C PRO A 31 -24.35 -4.10 -6.28
N ALA A 32 -23.62 -4.36 -5.20
CA ALA A 32 -24.05 -5.23 -4.10
C ALA A 32 -24.59 -4.46 -2.89
N ASN A 33 -24.35 -3.15 -2.81
CA ASN A 33 -24.76 -2.31 -1.68
C ASN A 33 -25.90 -1.37 -2.07
N LYS A 34 -27.10 -1.58 -1.50
CA LYS A 34 -28.29 -0.76 -1.77
C LYS A 34 -28.22 0.66 -1.20
N GLU A 35 -27.22 0.97 -0.36
CA GLU A 35 -26.98 2.32 0.19
C GLU A 35 -26.20 3.19 -0.81
N ALA A 36 -25.61 2.59 -1.86
CA ALA A 36 -24.91 3.34 -2.90
C ALA A 36 -25.90 4.07 -3.81
N ASP A 37 -25.48 5.25 -4.31
CA ASP A 37 -26.31 6.09 -5.21
C ASP A 37 -26.53 5.42 -6.56
N PHE A 38 -25.52 4.65 -7.03
CA PHE A 38 -25.53 3.94 -8.32
C PHE A 38 -25.10 2.48 -8.17
N SER A 39 -25.53 1.65 -9.12
CA SER A 39 -25.12 0.24 -9.20
C SER A 39 -24.07 -0.01 -10.29
N ARG A 40 -23.83 0.95 -11.18
CA ARG A 40 -22.90 0.85 -12.31
C ARG A 40 -21.89 1.98 -12.24
N TYR A 41 -20.61 1.67 -12.36
CA TYR A 41 -19.54 2.67 -12.29
C TYR A 41 -19.58 3.64 -13.50
N GLU A 42 -20.16 3.25 -14.63
CA GLU A 42 -20.31 4.12 -15.79
C GLU A 42 -21.21 5.34 -15.52
N ASP A 43 -22.07 5.25 -14.51
CA ASP A 43 -22.92 6.38 -14.10
C ASP A 43 -22.12 7.50 -13.40
N LEU A 44 -20.82 7.24 -13.08
CA LEU A 44 -19.89 8.18 -12.46
C LEU A 44 -19.00 8.91 -13.49
N ASP A 45 -19.26 8.85 -14.78
CA ASP A 45 -18.46 9.45 -15.86
C ASP A 45 -18.38 11.00 -15.86
N LYS A 46 -19.18 11.65 -15.01
CA LYS A 46 -19.21 13.11 -14.81
C LYS A 46 -18.46 13.55 -13.54
N CYS A 47 -17.77 12.65 -12.87
CA CYS A 47 -16.92 13.01 -11.74
C CYS A 47 -15.62 13.64 -12.22
N ASP A 48 -15.09 14.56 -11.41
CA ASP A 48 -13.76 15.13 -11.64
C ASP A 48 -12.67 14.12 -11.28
N LYS A 49 -12.92 13.30 -10.25
CA LYS A 49 -12.01 12.27 -9.74
C LYS A 49 -12.80 11.04 -9.28
N VAL A 50 -12.18 9.87 -9.37
CA VAL A 50 -12.78 8.62 -8.86
C VAL A 50 -11.83 7.88 -7.92
N PHE A 51 -12.42 7.22 -6.92
CA PHE A 51 -11.75 6.39 -5.94
C PHE A 51 -12.23 4.95 -6.11
N ILE A 52 -11.33 4.05 -6.54
CA ILE A 52 -11.65 2.65 -6.84
C ILE A 52 -11.23 1.81 -5.64
N VAL A 53 -12.22 1.19 -4.98
CA VAL A 53 -12.07 0.43 -3.72
C VAL A 53 -12.77 -0.94 -3.85
N THR A 54 -12.74 -1.48 -5.03
CA THR A 54 -13.31 -2.78 -5.39
C THR A 54 -12.31 -3.93 -5.16
N PRO A 55 -12.67 -5.20 -5.34
CA PRO A 55 -11.69 -6.27 -5.39
C PRO A 55 -10.67 -6.07 -6.52
N VAL A 56 -9.42 -6.47 -6.29
CA VAL A 56 -8.30 -6.27 -7.23
C VAL A 56 -8.59 -6.81 -8.65
N SER A 57 -9.39 -7.86 -8.76
CA SER A 57 -9.78 -8.46 -10.05
C SER A 57 -10.54 -7.52 -10.99
N SER A 58 -11.14 -6.46 -10.46
CA SER A 58 -11.87 -5.45 -11.25
C SER A 58 -11.09 -4.14 -11.45
N HIS A 59 -9.96 -3.94 -10.75
CA HIS A 59 -9.22 -2.68 -10.82
C HIS A 59 -8.83 -2.30 -12.25
N SER A 60 -8.25 -3.25 -13.01
CA SER A 60 -7.79 -2.99 -14.36
C SER A 60 -8.91 -2.51 -15.29
N GLU A 61 -10.05 -3.19 -15.28
CA GLU A 61 -11.20 -2.85 -16.09
C GLU A 61 -11.75 -1.46 -15.75
N VAL A 62 -12.00 -1.22 -14.46
CA VAL A 62 -12.56 0.04 -13.97
C VAL A 62 -11.57 1.20 -14.20
N CYS A 63 -10.27 0.99 -13.95
CA CYS A 63 -9.24 1.99 -14.26
C CYS A 63 -9.22 2.34 -15.76
N ARG A 64 -9.23 1.35 -16.66
CA ARG A 64 -9.23 1.60 -18.12
C ARG A 64 -10.44 2.42 -18.55
N TYR A 65 -11.61 2.16 -17.98
CA TYR A 65 -12.81 2.93 -18.27
C TYR A 65 -12.63 4.42 -17.94
N PHE A 66 -12.23 4.75 -16.70
CA PHE A 66 -12.10 6.15 -16.28
C PHE A 66 -10.88 6.83 -16.91
N ILE A 67 -9.78 6.11 -17.15
CA ILE A 67 -8.66 6.62 -17.94
C ILE A 67 -9.13 7.06 -19.34
N SER A 68 -9.97 6.25 -20.01
CA SER A 68 -10.49 6.60 -21.33
C SER A 68 -11.34 7.88 -21.36
N LYS A 69 -11.82 8.34 -20.20
CA LYS A 69 -12.56 9.58 -19.99
C LYS A 69 -11.68 10.75 -19.54
N GLY A 70 -10.38 10.51 -19.31
CA GLY A 70 -9.47 11.52 -18.79
C GLY A 70 -9.73 11.89 -17.33
N ILE A 71 -10.34 10.98 -16.55
CA ILE A 71 -10.69 11.20 -15.14
C ILE A 71 -9.56 10.71 -14.25
N ASP A 72 -9.12 11.53 -13.29
CA ASP A 72 -8.10 11.17 -12.31
C ASP A 72 -8.58 10.05 -11.38
N ILE A 73 -7.70 9.10 -11.11
CA ILE A 73 -8.01 7.86 -10.39
C ILE A 73 -7.14 7.72 -9.15
N PHE A 74 -7.78 7.50 -8.00
CA PHE A 74 -7.20 6.92 -6.80
C PHE A 74 -7.63 5.46 -6.73
N CYS A 75 -6.70 4.52 -6.76
CA CYS A 75 -7.01 3.09 -6.73
C CYS A 75 -6.42 2.42 -5.50
N GLU A 76 -7.20 1.57 -4.83
CA GLU A 76 -6.69 0.72 -3.75
C GLU A 76 -5.58 -0.22 -4.23
N LYS A 77 -4.69 -0.56 -3.28
CA LYS A 77 -3.60 -1.51 -3.51
C LYS A 77 -4.11 -2.98 -3.49
N PRO A 78 -3.42 -3.89 -4.17
CA PRO A 78 -2.52 -3.61 -5.29
C PRO A 78 -3.32 -3.11 -6.50
N LEU A 79 -2.71 -2.24 -7.31
CA LEU A 79 -3.36 -1.76 -8.53
C LEU A 79 -3.81 -2.92 -9.41
N VAL A 80 -2.89 -3.83 -9.66
CA VAL A 80 -3.02 -5.10 -10.39
C VAL A 80 -2.01 -6.10 -9.83
N MET A 81 -2.03 -7.34 -10.33
CA MET A 81 -1.12 -8.39 -9.88
C MET A 81 0.16 -8.47 -10.74
N SER A 82 0.24 -7.72 -11.85
CA SER A 82 1.36 -7.71 -12.79
C SER A 82 1.94 -6.31 -12.97
N SER A 83 3.27 -6.19 -12.89
CA SER A 83 3.98 -4.94 -13.16
C SER A 83 3.86 -4.52 -14.62
N MET A 84 3.81 -5.45 -15.55
CA MET A 84 3.58 -5.16 -16.97
C MET A 84 2.18 -4.56 -17.20
N GLU A 85 1.15 -5.12 -16.57
CA GLU A 85 -0.20 -4.58 -16.65
C GLU A 85 -0.28 -3.18 -16.00
N ALA A 86 0.42 -2.96 -14.89
CA ALA A 86 0.52 -1.63 -14.28
C ALA A 86 1.19 -0.62 -15.22
N ILE A 87 2.28 -1.00 -15.91
CA ILE A 87 2.95 -0.17 -16.93
C ILE A 87 1.96 0.23 -18.02
N ASP A 88 1.15 -0.71 -18.52
CA ASP A 88 0.14 -0.45 -19.53
C ASP A 88 -0.91 0.56 -19.06
N LEU A 89 -1.41 0.42 -17.81
CA LEU A 89 -2.37 1.35 -17.22
C LEU A 89 -1.76 2.75 -17.06
N TYR A 90 -0.53 2.88 -16.58
CA TYR A 90 0.14 4.17 -16.46
C TYR A 90 0.43 4.83 -17.82
N ASN A 91 0.81 4.04 -18.84
CA ASN A 91 0.98 4.54 -20.19
C ASN A 91 -0.34 5.06 -20.76
N LEU A 92 -1.42 4.32 -20.53
CA LEU A 92 -2.77 4.72 -20.96
C LEU A 92 -3.21 6.02 -20.25
N ALA A 93 -2.98 6.13 -18.94
CA ALA A 93 -3.26 7.32 -18.15
C ALA A 93 -2.50 8.55 -18.68
N ARG A 94 -1.20 8.37 -18.96
CA ARG A 94 -0.36 9.44 -19.56
C ARG A 94 -0.88 9.89 -20.91
N ILE A 95 -1.31 8.98 -21.79
CA ILE A 95 -1.86 9.31 -23.12
C ILE A 95 -3.16 10.09 -22.98
N ASN A 96 -3.99 9.77 -21.99
CA ASN A 96 -5.28 10.43 -21.75
C ASN A 96 -5.18 11.62 -20.79
N SER A 97 -3.96 12.05 -20.41
CA SER A 97 -3.69 13.19 -19.54
C SER A 97 -4.41 13.14 -18.19
N CYS A 98 -4.57 11.96 -17.61
CA CYS A 98 -5.12 11.78 -16.27
C CYS A 98 -4.09 11.19 -15.29
N ASN A 99 -4.29 11.44 -14.00
CA ASN A 99 -3.46 10.89 -12.93
C ASN A 99 -4.00 9.52 -12.50
N LEU A 100 -3.12 8.53 -12.41
CA LEU A 100 -3.38 7.24 -11.79
C LEU A 100 -2.51 7.12 -10.55
N PHE A 101 -3.15 7.12 -9.39
CA PHE A 101 -2.52 7.05 -8.08
C PHE A 101 -2.94 5.78 -7.34
N VAL A 102 -2.01 5.11 -6.67
CA VAL A 102 -2.28 3.88 -5.91
C VAL A 102 -2.14 4.12 -4.41
N ASP A 103 -3.11 3.67 -3.63
CA ASP A 103 -3.11 3.88 -2.18
C ASP A 103 -2.11 2.97 -1.44
N TRP A 104 -0.85 3.29 -1.54
CA TRP A 104 0.18 2.73 -0.65
C TRP A 104 0.14 3.45 0.71
N VAL A 105 -0.99 3.38 1.39
CA VAL A 105 -1.37 4.19 2.56
C VAL A 105 -0.27 4.34 3.60
N PHE A 106 0.51 3.30 3.91
CA PHE A 106 1.58 3.39 4.93
C PHE A 106 2.76 4.26 4.50
N THR A 107 2.99 4.49 3.21
CA THR A 107 4.06 5.41 2.78
C THR A 107 3.72 6.87 3.05
N TYR A 108 2.46 7.16 3.41
CA TYR A 108 1.95 8.46 3.84
C TYR A 108 1.83 8.57 5.38
N ASN A 109 2.30 7.55 6.13
CA ASN A 109 2.37 7.57 7.58
C ASN A 109 3.50 8.51 8.03
N ASN A 110 3.21 9.41 8.99
CA ASN A 110 4.18 10.38 9.50
C ASN A 110 5.43 9.71 10.07
N GLN A 111 5.27 8.57 10.77
CA GLN A 111 6.38 7.82 11.33
C GLN A 111 7.28 7.22 10.24
N VAL A 112 6.70 6.71 9.15
CA VAL A 112 7.45 6.20 8.01
C VAL A 112 8.26 7.33 7.36
N ASN A 113 7.70 8.52 7.21
CA ASN A 113 8.41 9.67 6.68
C ASN A 113 9.53 10.16 7.63
N LEU A 114 9.29 10.12 8.95
CA LEU A 114 10.34 10.40 9.93
C LEU A 114 11.47 9.35 9.84
N ILE A 115 11.15 8.06 9.78
CA ILE A 115 12.16 6.99 9.60
C ILE A 115 12.99 7.24 8.33
N LYS A 116 12.35 7.67 7.24
CA LYS A 116 13.05 8.02 5.98
C LYS A 116 14.05 9.16 6.20
N GLN A 117 13.67 10.19 6.94
CA GLN A 117 14.57 11.30 7.29
C GLN A 117 15.77 10.81 8.12
N LEU A 118 15.53 9.96 9.15
CA LEU A 118 16.59 9.40 9.98
C LEU A 118 17.60 8.59 9.14
N ILE A 119 17.12 7.79 8.20
CA ILE A 119 17.97 6.99 7.30
C ILE A 119 18.87 7.87 6.42
N HIS A 120 18.36 8.99 5.90
CA HIS A 120 19.06 9.78 4.86
C HIS A 120 19.74 11.03 5.38
N SER A 121 19.26 11.62 6.47
CA SER A 121 19.73 12.95 6.91
C SER A 121 20.52 12.90 8.22
N ASP A 122 20.35 11.88 9.05
CA ASP A 122 20.87 11.81 10.41
C ASP A 122 21.91 10.69 10.63
N ILE A 123 22.70 10.37 9.59
CA ILE A 123 23.74 9.36 9.66
C ILE A 123 24.74 9.62 10.79
N ALA A 124 25.03 10.90 11.07
CA ALA A 124 25.93 11.26 12.17
C ALA A 124 25.39 10.82 13.54
N THR A 125 24.09 10.86 13.74
CA THR A 125 23.42 10.49 15.01
C THR A 125 23.20 9.00 15.10
N TYR A 126 22.67 8.35 14.07
CA TYR A 126 22.17 6.97 14.10
C TYR A 126 23.14 5.95 13.47
N GLY A 127 24.08 6.41 12.67
CA GLY A 127 24.91 5.54 11.82
C GLY A 127 24.17 5.08 10.57
N SER A 128 24.81 4.25 9.76
CA SER A 128 24.19 3.68 8.56
C SER A 128 23.19 2.59 8.93
N LEU A 129 22.07 2.52 8.20
CA LEU A 129 21.12 1.41 8.30
C LEU A 129 21.74 0.11 7.80
N LYS A 130 21.57 -1.00 8.54
CA LYS A 130 22.13 -2.33 8.24
C LYS A 130 21.06 -3.33 7.87
N SER A 131 19.99 -3.36 8.64
CA SER A 131 18.90 -4.31 8.39
C SER A 131 17.53 -3.74 8.72
N ILE A 132 16.49 -4.32 8.09
CA ILE A 132 15.09 -4.06 8.38
C ILE A 132 14.40 -5.41 8.59
N SER A 133 13.69 -5.57 9.70
CA SER A 133 12.82 -6.73 9.96
C SER A 133 11.39 -6.25 10.15
N MET A 134 10.46 -6.77 9.37
CA MET A 134 9.05 -6.37 9.39
C MET A 134 8.13 -7.56 9.60
N ASN A 135 7.22 -7.42 10.55
CA ASN A 135 6.16 -8.37 10.81
C ASN A 135 4.81 -7.74 10.52
N ARG A 136 4.02 -8.42 9.69
CA ARG A 136 2.62 -8.06 9.43
C ARG A 136 1.76 -9.32 9.50
N GLN A 137 1.43 -9.69 10.73
CA GLN A 137 0.80 -10.96 11.04
C GLN A 137 -0.44 -10.75 11.90
N ASN A 138 -1.49 -11.55 11.67
CA ASN A 138 -2.72 -11.55 12.46
C ASN A 138 -3.51 -12.85 12.22
N PHE A 139 -4.57 -13.05 13.01
CA PHE A 139 -5.51 -14.12 12.78
C PHE A 139 -6.72 -13.56 12.01
N GLY A 140 -6.88 -14.02 10.74
CA GLY A 140 -7.96 -13.66 9.84
C GLY A 140 -8.14 -12.16 9.58
N PRO A 141 -9.11 -11.80 8.76
CA PRO A 141 -9.78 -12.68 7.80
C PRO A 141 -8.82 -13.12 6.68
N ALA A 142 -8.88 -14.39 6.30
CA ALA A 142 -8.18 -14.88 5.11
C ALA A 142 -8.95 -14.49 3.85
N ARG A 143 -8.24 -14.28 2.75
CA ARG A 143 -8.79 -13.94 1.44
C ARG A 143 -8.56 -15.10 0.47
N ASN A 144 -9.46 -15.25 -0.52
CA ASN A 144 -9.34 -16.29 -1.55
C ASN A 144 -8.92 -15.71 -2.91
N ASP A 145 -9.01 -14.39 -3.08
CA ASP A 145 -8.71 -13.67 -4.32
C ASP A 145 -7.22 -13.27 -4.45
N VAL A 146 -6.49 -13.22 -3.32
CA VAL A 146 -5.06 -12.87 -3.28
C VAL A 146 -4.33 -13.74 -2.26
N THR A 147 -3.00 -13.75 -2.30
CA THR A 147 -2.16 -14.38 -1.27
C THR A 147 -1.78 -13.39 -0.17
N ALA A 148 -1.32 -13.87 1.00
CA ALA A 148 -0.79 -13.01 2.06
C ALA A 148 0.40 -12.14 1.59
N LYS A 149 1.15 -12.58 0.57
CA LYS A 149 2.21 -11.79 -0.07
C LYS A 149 1.65 -10.51 -0.68
N TYR A 150 0.60 -10.61 -1.49
CA TYR A 150 0.01 -9.46 -2.17
C TYR A 150 -0.91 -8.61 -1.29
N ASP A 151 -1.54 -9.21 -0.27
CA ASP A 151 -2.41 -8.45 0.62
C ASP A 151 -1.64 -7.77 1.77
N LEU A 152 -0.81 -8.54 2.48
CA LEU A 152 -0.12 -8.05 3.68
C LEU A 152 1.30 -7.58 3.40
N ALA A 153 2.16 -8.44 2.79
CA ALA A 153 3.55 -8.08 2.57
C ALA A 153 3.71 -6.92 1.58
N SER A 154 2.74 -6.67 0.70
CA SER A 154 2.73 -5.52 -0.21
C SER A 154 2.86 -4.18 0.52
N HIS A 155 2.25 -4.04 1.70
CA HIS A 155 2.42 -2.85 2.53
C HIS A 155 3.86 -2.68 3.00
N ASP A 156 4.48 -3.76 3.49
CA ASP A 156 5.84 -3.70 4.02
C ASP A 156 6.86 -3.47 2.89
N ILE A 157 6.64 -4.09 1.72
CA ILE A 157 7.47 -3.84 0.54
C ILE A 157 7.35 -2.40 0.06
N SER A 158 6.15 -1.83 0.00
CA SER A 158 5.96 -0.42 -0.38
C SER A 158 6.67 0.53 0.59
N ILE A 159 6.63 0.24 1.90
CA ILE A 159 7.38 1.00 2.91
C ILE A 159 8.89 0.89 2.65
N VAL A 160 9.42 -0.31 2.48
CA VAL A 160 10.87 -0.53 2.24
C VAL A 160 11.33 0.19 0.97
N ILE A 161 10.59 0.06 -0.14
CA ILE A 161 10.88 0.77 -1.39
C ILE A 161 10.84 2.28 -1.20
N HIS A 162 9.84 2.79 -0.46
CA HIS A 162 9.73 4.21 -0.14
C HIS A 162 10.91 4.71 0.71
N LEU A 163 11.32 3.94 1.72
CA LEU A 163 12.44 4.28 2.62
C LEU A 163 13.78 4.28 1.89
N LEU A 164 14.07 3.23 1.10
CA LEU A 164 15.37 3.04 0.48
C LEU A 164 15.47 3.66 -0.92
N ASN A 165 14.34 3.96 -1.55
CA ASN A 165 14.24 4.43 -2.95
C ASN A 165 14.99 3.53 -3.96
N GLN A 166 15.08 2.24 -3.70
CA GLN A 166 15.81 1.23 -4.47
C GLN A 166 14.99 -0.03 -4.61
N THR A 167 15.31 -0.85 -5.61
CA THR A 167 14.87 -2.24 -5.70
C THR A 167 15.96 -3.17 -5.16
N PRO A 168 15.62 -4.33 -4.58
CA PRO A 168 16.61 -5.26 -4.08
C PRO A 168 17.40 -5.93 -5.23
N ASN A 169 18.67 -6.24 -4.95
CA ASN A 169 19.56 -6.96 -5.87
C ASN A 169 19.28 -8.48 -5.85
N LYS A 170 18.79 -8.98 -4.72
CA LYS A 170 18.42 -10.39 -4.53
C LYS A 170 17.11 -10.45 -3.76
N ILE A 171 16.25 -11.37 -4.17
CA ILE A 171 14.95 -11.62 -3.53
C ILE A 171 14.76 -13.12 -3.38
N ASN A 172 14.29 -13.53 -2.23
CA ASN A 172 13.86 -14.91 -1.98
C ASN A 172 12.52 -14.88 -1.23
N TRP A 173 11.48 -15.48 -1.80
CA TRP A 173 10.17 -15.62 -1.21
C TRP A 173 9.85 -17.08 -0.90
N ILE A 174 9.30 -17.33 0.28
CA ILE A 174 8.72 -18.61 0.65
C ILE A 174 7.27 -18.37 1.04
N GLY A 175 6.35 -18.81 0.17
CA GLY A 175 4.91 -18.81 0.44
C GLY A 175 4.46 -20.19 0.89
N TYR A 176 3.59 -20.26 1.91
CA TYR A 176 3.08 -21.51 2.43
C TYR A 176 1.69 -21.36 3.06
N LYS A 177 1.04 -22.50 3.27
CA LYS A 177 -0.26 -22.58 3.94
C LYS A 177 -0.06 -23.07 5.38
N ARG A 178 -0.39 -22.24 6.36
CA ARG A 178 -0.53 -22.63 7.76
C ARG A 178 -1.89 -23.31 7.99
N ASN A 179 -2.93 -22.77 7.37
CA ASN A 179 -4.22 -23.40 7.33
C ASN A 179 -4.33 -24.29 6.07
N LYS A 180 -4.33 -25.61 6.24
CA LYS A 180 -4.44 -26.58 5.13
C LYS A 180 -5.73 -26.47 4.32
N HIS A 181 -6.74 -25.79 4.83
CA HIS A 181 -8.01 -25.53 4.14
C HIS A 181 -8.03 -24.19 3.40
N SER A 182 -6.95 -23.42 3.43
CA SER A 182 -6.83 -22.20 2.63
C SER A 182 -6.65 -22.54 1.16
N ASP A 183 -7.31 -21.82 0.27
CA ASP A 183 -7.15 -21.99 -1.18
C ASP A 183 -5.82 -21.40 -1.67
N THR A 184 -5.35 -20.33 -1.00
CA THR A 184 -4.11 -19.61 -1.35
C THR A 184 -3.06 -19.73 -0.22
N ASN A 185 -1.82 -19.27 -0.48
CA ASN A 185 -0.81 -19.12 0.55
C ASN A 185 -1.23 -18.03 1.54
N ASP A 186 -1.52 -18.44 2.77
CA ASP A 186 -1.97 -17.58 3.88
C ASP A 186 -0.80 -16.97 4.66
N SER A 187 0.41 -17.37 4.34
CA SER A 187 1.65 -16.93 4.99
C SER A 187 2.78 -16.81 3.98
N CYS A 188 3.71 -15.89 4.20
CA CYS A 188 4.95 -15.81 3.44
C CYS A 188 6.09 -15.21 4.27
N HIS A 189 7.31 -15.59 3.88
CA HIS A 189 8.54 -14.97 4.31
C HIS A 189 9.29 -14.45 3.08
N GLY A 190 9.80 -13.24 3.18
CA GLY A 190 10.66 -12.63 2.18
C GLY A 190 12.01 -12.26 2.78
N LEU A 191 13.10 -12.63 2.10
CA LEU A 191 14.45 -12.17 2.40
C LEU A 191 15.00 -11.46 1.17
N MET A 192 15.43 -10.22 1.36
CA MET A 192 15.88 -9.36 0.28
C MET A 192 17.21 -8.71 0.63
N GLN A 193 18.09 -8.58 -0.36
CA GLN A 193 19.34 -7.82 -0.26
C GLN A 193 19.22 -6.58 -1.12
N PHE A 194 19.21 -5.44 -0.49
CA PHE A 194 19.52 -4.16 -1.11
C PHE A 194 21.06 -3.93 -1.02
N LYS A 195 21.59 -2.92 -1.67
CA LYS A 195 23.04 -2.68 -1.73
C LYS A 195 23.75 -3.01 -0.40
N ASP A 196 23.45 -2.29 0.66
CA ASP A 196 24.09 -2.41 1.97
C ASP A 196 23.11 -2.80 3.09
N VAL A 197 21.85 -3.05 2.75
CA VAL A 197 20.77 -3.31 3.70
C VAL A 197 20.12 -4.66 3.42
N THR A 198 20.01 -5.49 4.45
CA THR A 198 19.25 -6.74 4.41
C THR A 198 17.83 -6.50 4.92
N VAL A 199 16.82 -7.00 4.22
CA VAL A 199 15.41 -6.83 4.60
C VAL A 199 14.74 -8.19 4.75
N GLN A 200 14.06 -8.38 5.87
CA GLN A 200 13.23 -9.55 6.14
C GLN A 200 11.77 -9.10 6.33
N VAL A 201 10.85 -9.77 5.65
CA VAL A 201 9.40 -9.52 5.76
C VAL A 201 8.69 -10.82 6.11
N ASN A 202 7.81 -10.77 7.12
CA ASN A 202 7.00 -11.89 7.56
C ASN A 202 5.52 -11.47 7.54
N ALA A 203 4.72 -12.09 6.69
CA ALA A 203 3.30 -11.80 6.58
C ALA A 203 2.45 -13.07 6.74
N SER A 204 1.35 -12.97 7.49
CA SER A 204 0.45 -14.11 7.71
C SER A 204 -0.94 -13.67 8.15
N TRP A 205 -1.97 -14.30 7.56
CA TRP A 205 -3.35 -14.24 8.08
C TRP A 205 -3.63 -15.30 9.15
N HIS A 206 -2.69 -16.21 9.37
CA HIS A 206 -2.88 -17.33 10.30
C HIS A 206 -1.78 -17.32 11.37
N TYR A 207 -1.79 -16.27 12.19
CA TYR A 207 -0.85 -16.08 13.29
C TYR A 207 -1.57 -15.83 14.61
N GLY A 208 -1.07 -16.35 15.71
CA GLY A 208 -1.76 -16.41 17.01
C GLY A 208 -2.05 -15.08 17.68
N LYS A 209 -1.48 -13.97 17.19
CA LYS A 209 -1.72 -12.60 17.68
C LYS A 209 -1.56 -11.60 16.54
N LYS A 210 -2.08 -10.37 16.73
CA LYS A 210 -1.73 -9.25 15.87
C LYS A 210 -0.29 -8.84 16.15
N ASP A 211 0.54 -8.74 15.11
CA ASP A 211 1.94 -8.34 15.19
C ASP A 211 2.25 -7.37 14.04
N ARG A 212 2.65 -6.15 14.38
CA ARG A 212 2.98 -5.05 13.47
C ARG A 212 4.36 -4.47 13.80
N LEU A 213 5.24 -5.31 14.36
CA LEU A 213 6.57 -4.90 14.78
C LEU A 213 7.51 -4.74 13.58
N CYS A 214 8.11 -3.57 13.47
CA CYS A 214 9.19 -3.27 12.55
C CYS A 214 10.43 -2.87 13.33
N ILE A 215 11.58 -3.48 13.01
CA ILE A 215 12.88 -3.20 13.62
C ILE A 215 13.83 -2.77 12.53
N PHE A 216 14.47 -1.62 12.72
CA PHE A 216 15.52 -1.07 11.87
C PHE A 216 16.83 -1.07 12.67
N GLU A 217 17.80 -1.84 12.22
CA GLU A 217 19.14 -1.92 12.82
C GLU A 217 20.04 -0.89 12.16
N PHE A 218 20.51 0.05 12.97
CA PHE A 218 21.53 1.02 12.59
C PHE A 218 22.87 0.69 13.22
N GLU A 219 23.96 1.25 12.75
CA GLU A 219 25.30 1.08 13.36
C GLU A 219 25.34 1.46 14.84
N LYS A 220 24.51 2.39 15.28
CA LYS A 220 24.51 2.92 16.65
C LYS A 220 23.32 2.49 17.50
N GLY A 221 22.46 1.58 17.01
CA GLY A 221 21.33 1.09 17.77
C GLY A 221 20.18 0.61 16.94
N PHE A 222 19.02 0.50 17.59
CA PHE A 222 17.82 -0.05 16.98
C PHE A 222 16.67 0.97 17.05
N LEU A 223 16.01 1.14 15.91
CA LEU A 223 14.74 1.83 15.85
C LEU A 223 13.61 0.80 15.82
N ILE A 224 12.65 0.94 16.71
CA ILE A 224 11.49 0.07 16.85
C ILE A 224 10.24 0.86 16.47
N TRP A 225 9.49 0.37 15.51
CA TRP A 225 8.19 0.93 15.13
C TRP A 225 7.09 -0.13 15.25
N GLU A 226 6.04 0.21 16.00
CA GLU A 226 4.82 -0.58 16.13
C GLU A 226 3.62 0.34 15.81
N ASP A 227 3.13 0.26 14.56
CA ASP A 227 2.07 1.13 14.04
C ASP A 227 0.78 1.05 14.88
N ASP A 228 0.39 -0.16 15.28
CA ASP A 228 -0.81 -0.40 16.07
C ASP A 228 -0.69 -0.03 17.57
N LYS A 229 0.48 0.41 18.02
CA LYS A 229 0.73 0.83 19.40
C LYS A 229 1.19 2.29 19.52
N SER A 230 1.18 3.04 18.41
CA SER A 230 1.68 4.42 18.39
C SER A 230 3.09 4.54 19.00
N ARG A 231 3.97 3.59 18.62
CA ARG A 231 5.33 3.48 19.16
C ARG A 231 6.36 3.67 18.07
N LEU A 232 7.25 4.63 18.25
CA LEU A 232 8.48 4.80 17.49
C LEU A 232 9.59 5.17 18.47
N GLU A 233 10.59 4.31 18.63
CA GLU A 233 11.65 4.49 19.61
C GLU A 233 13.01 4.13 19.03
N PHE A 234 14.03 4.92 19.35
CA PHE A 234 15.43 4.59 19.08
C PHE A 234 16.17 4.42 20.42
N ASN A 235 16.67 3.21 20.70
CA ASN A 235 17.37 2.89 21.96
C ASN A 235 16.59 3.41 23.17
N ASP A 236 15.29 3.08 23.27
CA ASP A 236 14.35 3.48 24.32
C ASP A 236 14.00 4.98 24.36
N ILE A 237 14.51 5.79 23.42
CA ILE A 237 14.13 7.21 23.29
C ILE A 237 12.89 7.30 22.38
N ASN A 238 11.79 7.82 22.90
CA ASN A 238 10.56 8.01 22.13
C ASN A 238 10.74 9.08 21.05
N LEU A 239 10.40 8.73 19.82
CA LEU A 239 10.40 9.59 18.63
C LEU A 239 9.01 9.71 17.99
N PHE A 240 7.98 9.11 18.61
CA PHE A 240 6.63 9.11 18.05
C PHE A 240 6.06 10.53 18.05
N GLU A 241 5.52 10.94 16.90
CA GLU A 241 4.83 12.23 16.71
C GLU A 241 3.40 11.98 16.22
N GLU A 242 2.44 12.68 16.82
CA GLU A 242 1.06 12.68 16.34
C GLU A 242 0.94 13.46 15.02
N GLY A 243 -0.04 13.10 14.20
CA GLY A 243 -0.32 13.79 12.96
C GLY A 243 -1.61 13.31 12.29
N LEU A 244 -1.85 13.76 11.08
CA LEU A 244 -2.98 13.27 10.28
C LEU A 244 -2.88 11.77 10.04
N SER A 245 -4.04 11.12 9.86
CA SER A 245 -4.03 9.71 9.53
C SER A 245 -3.32 9.45 8.19
N PRO A 246 -2.68 8.30 8.01
CA PRO A 246 -2.05 7.95 6.73
C PRO A 246 -3.01 8.06 5.55
N LEU A 247 -4.29 7.71 5.72
CA LEU A 247 -5.30 7.82 4.68
C LEU A 247 -5.64 9.28 4.36
N ASP A 248 -5.77 10.17 5.38
CA ASP A 248 -5.98 11.60 5.13
C ASP A 248 -4.80 12.18 4.33
N ASN A 249 -3.56 11.81 4.67
CA ASN A 249 -2.35 12.24 3.94
C ASN A 249 -2.32 11.70 2.51
N SER A 250 -2.64 10.42 2.29
CA SER A 250 -2.67 9.79 0.97
C SER A 250 -3.72 10.44 0.06
N VAL A 251 -4.92 10.68 0.58
CA VAL A 251 -5.99 11.39 -0.14
C VAL A 251 -5.55 12.81 -0.50
N ASN A 252 -4.97 13.57 0.44
CA ASN A 252 -4.47 14.91 0.18
C ASN A 252 -3.39 14.92 -0.90
N SER A 253 -2.46 13.98 -0.89
CA SER A 253 -1.42 13.82 -1.91
C SER A 253 -2.02 13.65 -3.31
N PHE A 254 -3.00 12.75 -3.45
CA PHE A 254 -3.71 12.56 -4.71
C PHE A 254 -4.47 13.81 -5.16
N LEU A 255 -5.18 14.47 -4.25
CA LEU A 255 -5.93 15.68 -4.57
C LEU A 255 -5.02 16.84 -5.02
N ASN A 256 -3.79 16.90 -4.50
CA ASN A 256 -2.75 17.83 -4.90
C ASN A 256 -2.07 17.46 -6.24
N GLY A 257 -2.46 16.35 -6.87
CA GLY A 257 -1.92 15.92 -8.17
C GLY A 257 -0.60 15.17 -8.11
N GLU A 258 -0.20 14.68 -6.91
CA GLU A 258 0.98 13.84 -6.80
C GLU A 258 0.78 12.51 -7.53
N ASN A 259 1.89 11.89 -7.96
CA ASN A 259 1.91 10.60 -8.64
C ASN A 259 2.90 9.67 -7.93
N ASN A 260 2.56 8.39 -7.84
CA ASN A 260 3.39 7.37 -7.19
C ASN A 260 3.66 6.15 -8.09
N MET A 261 3.71 6.36 -9.42
CA MET A 261 3.97 5.31 -10.41
C MET A 261 5.27 4.54 -10.12
N GLU A 262 6.36 5.25 -9.87
CA GLU A 262 7.66 4.62 -9.63
C GLU A 262 7.62 3.68 -8.40
N LEU A 263 7.02 4.12 -7.30
CA LEU A 263 6.81 3.31 -6.10
C LEU A 263 5.97 2.07 -6.43
N THR A 264 4.87 2.27 -7.16
CA THR A 264 3.96 1.18 -7.54
C THR A 264 4.68 0.12 -8.38
N LEU A 265 5.39 0.53 -9.42
CA LEU A 265 6.10 -0.38 -10.32
C LEU A 265 7.21 -1.15 -9.60
N LYS A 266 8.03 -0.47 -8.81
CA LYS A 266 9.07 -1.11 -7.99
C LYS A 266 8.47 -2.12 -6.99
N THR A 267 7.37 -1.76 -6.33
CA THR A 267 6.69 -2.64 -5.38
C THR A 267 6.15 -3.89 -6.06
N LEU A 268 5.46 -3.75 -7.19
CA LEU A 268 4.94 -4.89 -7.95
C LEU A 268 6.05 -5.80 -8.47
N GLN A 269 7.15 -5.26 -8.99
CA GLN A 269 8.31 -6.04 -9.44
C GLN A 269 8.89 -6.91 -8.32
N VAL A 270 8.95 -6.41 -7.08
CA VAL A 270 9.40 -7.20 -5.92
C VAL A 270 8.39 -8.29 -5.56
N LEU A 271 7.09 -8.00 -5.64
CA LEU A 271 6.04 -8.97 -5.33
C LEU A 271 5.91 -10.07 -6.38
N GLU A 272 6.12 -9.76 -7.66
CA GLU A 272 6.06 -10.72 -8.76
C GLU A 272 7.26 -11.68 -8.76
N HIS A 273 8.36 -11.29 -8.14
CA HIS A 273 9.59 -12.09 -8.18
C HIS A 273 9.31 -13.53 -7.74
N GLU A 274 9.58 -14.46 -8.62
CA GLU A 274 9.60 -15.89 -8.34
C GLU A 274 11.03 -16.35 -8.13
N ASN A 275 11.26 -17.22 -7.15
CA ASN A 275 12.59 -17.74 -6.90
C ASN A 275 13.07 -18.53 -8.12
N SER A 276 14.22 -18.16 -8.65
CA SER A 276 14.95 -18.99 -9.62
C SER A 276 15.62 -20.12 -8.82
N PHE A 277 15.05 -21.32 -8.87
CA PHE A 277 15.68 -22.52 -8.35
C PHE A 277 16.64 -23.12 -9.36
#